data_1d0ee55c32b7daad6e56c86bdaafba03
#
_entry.id   1d0ee55c32b7daad6e56c86bdaafba03
#
_cell.length_a   1.000
_cell.length_b   1.000
_cell.length_c   1.000
_cell.angle_alpha   90.00
_cell.angle_beta   90.00
_cell.angle_gamma   90.00
#
_symmetry.space_group_name_H-M   'P 1'
#
loop_
_entity.id
_entity.type
_entity.pdbx_description
1 polymer ?
#
loop_
_entity_poly.entity_id
_entity_poly.type
_entity_poly.pdbx_seq_one_letter_code
_entity_poly.pdbx_strand_id
1 'polypeptide(L)'
;LANTSALATLELGAQKSTNSVIWLHGLGADGHDFAPVVEQLDMPEVRFILPHAPARPVTMNNGYVMPAWYDLYGLTSGTPQDAAGIHATSTQINALIEREYAHGVQRIVLAGFSQGGAIALHTALRQTQPLAGVMALSTYLPLADKASAETTAAGRATPIYMAHGTYDEVITLARAEASADALRTLGCALEWQEYPMAHSLCRPQLDDIRHFLQRVLGS
;
A
#
# COMPACT_ATOMS: atom_id res chain seq x y z
N LEU A 1 13.31 -9.30 21.79
CA LEU A 1 13.36 -7.94 21.22
C LEU A 1 13.50 -8.11 19.71
N ALA A 2 12.40 -7.93 18.96
CA ALA A 2 12.44 -7.91 17.51
C ALA A 2 13.36 -6.76 17.09
N ASN A 3 14.39 -7.06 16.33
CA ASN A 3 15.30 -6.09 15.75
C ASN A 3 14.54 -5.30 14.69
N THR A 4 13.93 -4.19 15.08
CA THR A 4 13.26 -3.25 14.16
C THR A 4 14.32 -2.38 13.48
N SER A 5 15.18 -3.01 12.66
CA SER A 5 16.06 -2.23 11.80
C SER A 5 15.20 -1.39 10.85
N ALA A 6 15.55 -0.11 10.71
CA ALA A 6 14.88 0.78 9.77
C ALA A 6 14.94 0.18 8.35
N LEU A 7 13.82 0.25 7.63
CA LEU A 7 13.78 -0.20 6.23
C LEU A 7 14.69 0.70 5.37
N ALA A 8 15.48 0.07 4.51
CA ALA A 8 16.18 0.81 3.46
C ALA A 8 15.16 1.39 2.48
N THR A 9 15.41 2.59 1.98
CA THR A 9 14.49 3.32 1.10
C THR A 9 15.23 3.92 -0.10
N LEU A 10 14.61 3.86 -1.27
CA LEU A 10 14.93 4.74 -2.38
C LEU A 10 14.06 6.01 -2.23
N GLU A 11 14.67 7.18 -2.31
CA GLU A 11 13.98 8.45 -2.14
C GLU A 11 14.08 9.28 -3.42
N LEU A 12 12.94 9.71 -3.94
CA LEU A 12 12.82 10.45 -5.20
C LEU A 12 12.01 11.74 -4.99
N GLY A 13 12.11 12.68 -5.95
CA GLY A 13 11.40 13.95 -5.92
C GLY A 13 12.01 14.97 -4.95
N ALA A 14 11.20 15.84 -4.38
CA ALA A 14 11.65 16.96 -3.57
C ALA A 14 12.22 16.52 -2.21
N GLN A 15 13.46 16.85 -1.95
CA GLN A 15 14.11 16.58 -0.64
C GLN A 15 13.41 17.30 0.52
N LYS A 16 12.93 18.52 0.26
CA LYS A 16 12.19 19.34 1.22
C LYS A 16 10.79 19.55 0.68
N SER A 17 9.87 18.70 1.06
CA SER A 17 8.45 18.78 0.70
C SER A 17 7.59 18.65 1.94
N THR A 18 6.45 19.32 1.94
CA THR A 18 5.39 19.12 2.95
C THR A 18 4.48 17.93 2.59
N ASN A 19 4.67 17.35 1.40
CA ASN A 19 3.89 16.25 0.87
C ASN A 19 4.77 15.03 0.59
N SER A 20 4.39 13.86 1.08
CA SER A 20 5.13 12.61 0.87
C SER A 20 4.21 11.48 0.44
N VAL A 21 4.71 10.60 -0.42
CA VAL A 21 4.09 9.34 -0.80
C VAL A 21 5.03 8.21 -0.40
N ILE A 22 4.60 7.34 0.49
CA ILE A 22 5.30 6.11 0.84
C ILE A 22 4.68 4.99 0.01
N TRP A 23 5.45 4.41 -0.94
CA TRP A 23 4.94 3.45 -1.91
C TRP A 23 5.61 2.09 -1.78
N LEU A 24 4.80 1.08 -1.40
CA LEU A 24 5.24 -0.28 -1.16
C LEU A 24 5.11 -1.13 -2.43
N HIS A 25 6.20 -1.81 -2.81
CA HIS A 25 6.24 -2.72 -3.97
C HIS A 25 5.53 -4.06 -3.69
N GLY A 26 5.33 -4.86 -4.75
CA GLY A 26 4.79 -6.22 -4.67
C GLY A 26 5.82 -7.26 -4.23
N LEU A 27 5.35 -8.50 -4.03
CA LEU A 27 6.18 -9.65 -3.68
C LEU A 27 7.29 -9.88 -4.70
N GLY A 28 8.51 -10.09 -4.24
CA GLY A 28 9.67 -10.40 -5.07
C GLY A 28 10.29 -9.21 -5.81
N ALA A 29 9.64 -8.03 -5.72
CA ALA A 29 10.11 -6.77 -6.27
C ALA A 29 10.96 -5.98 -5.26
N ASP A 30 11.34 -4.76 -5.59
CA ASP A 30 11.94 -3.80 -4.68
C ASP A 30 11.52 -2.36 -5.00
N GLY A 31 11.98 -1.37 -4.24
CA GLY A 31 11.58 0.03 -4.43
C GLY A 31 11.93 0.59 -5.82
N HIS A 32 12.96 0.07 -6.50
CA HIS A 32 13.36 0.55 -7.83
C HIS A 32 12.33 0.22 -8.91
N ASP A 33 11.50 -0.80 -8.73
CA ASP A 33 10.46 -1.17 -9.70
C ASP A 33 9.41 -0.07 -9.90
N PHE A 34 9.21 0.78 -8.88
CA PHE A 34 8.29 1.92 -8.96
C PHE A 34 8.96 3.25 -9.34
N ALA A 35 10.28 3.33 -9.43
CA ALA A 35 10.96 4.54 -9.86
C ALA A 35 10.48 5.05 -11.25
N PRO A 36 10.32 4.20 -12.28
CA PRO A 36 9.77 4.64 -13.57
C PRO A 36 8.32 5.12 -13.49
N VAL A 37 7.53 4.58 -12.56
CA VAL A 37 6.15 5.04 -12.31
C VAL A 37 6.15 6.43 -11.71
N VAL A 38 7.00 6.68 -10.71
CA VAL A 38 7.17 7.99 -10.09
C VAL A 38 7.59 9.04 -11.12
N GLU A 39 8.55 8.71 -12.01
CA GLU A 39 8.96 9.60 -13.10
C GLU A 39 7.79 9.94 -14.05
N GLN A 40 6.95 8.94 -14.39
CA GLN A 40 5.79 9.15 -15.27
C GLN A 40 4.68 9.96 -14.61
N LEU A 41 4.57 9.95 -13.27
CA LEU A 41 3.62 10.78 -12.55
C LEU A 41 3.95 12.27 -12.66
N ASP A 42 5.21 12.63 -12.91
CA ASP A 42 5.67 14.01 -13.11
C ASP A 42 5.17 14.96 -12.01
N MET A 43 5.49 14.63 -10.77
CA MET A 43 5.15 15.41 -9.57
C MET A 43 6.43 15.76 -8.79
N PRO A 44 7.30 16.62 -9.35
CA PRO A 44 8.63 16.89 -8.79
C PRO A 44 8.61 17.57 -7.42
N GLU A 45 7.50 18.18 -7.04
CA GLU A 45 7.29 18.85 -5.74
C GLU A 45 6.97 17.84 -4.61
N VAL A 46 6.60 16.62 -4.95
CA VAL A 46 6.26 15.56 -3.99
C VAL A 46 7.50 14.75 -3.64
N ARG A 47 7.63 14.38 -2.39
CA ARG A 47 8.67 13.45 -1.90
C ARG A 47 8.14 12.02 -1.96
N PHE A 48 8.81 11.16 -2.71
CA PHE A 48 8.48 9.74 -2.81
C PHE A 48 9.47 8.88 -2.03
N ILE A 49 8.95 8.05 -1.15
CA ILE A 49 9.70 7.08 -0.33
C ILE A 49 9.33 5.69 -0.80
N LEU A 50 10.29 4.97 -1.36
CA LEU A 50 10.11 3.64 -1.90
C LEU A 50 10.90 2.64 -1.04
N PRO A 51 10.31 2.08 0.03
CA PRO A 51 11.02 1.18 0.92
C PRO A 51 11.22 -0.19 0.26
N HIS A 52 12.30 -0.86 0.67
CA HIS A 52 12.63 -2.22 0.27
C HIS A 52 12.16 -3.21 1.34
N ALA A 53 11.36 -4.20 0.95
CA ALA A 53 10.97 -5.28 1.84
C ALA A 53 12.20 -6.14 2.18
N PRO A 54 12.29 -6.67 3.41
CA PRO A 54 13.34 -7.60 3.76
C PRO A 54 13.19 -8.93 3.00
N ALA A 55 14.31 -9.56 2.67
CA ALA A 55 14.31 -10.90 2.09
C ALA A 55 13.89 -11.93 3.16
N ARG A 56 12.94 -12.79 2.81
CA ARG A 56 12.45 -13.88 3.67
C ARG A 56 11.99 -15.09 2.86
N PRO A 57 11.96 -16.30 3.44
CA PRO A 57 11.33 -17.44 2.81
C PRO A 57 9.84 -17.17 2.58
N VAL A 58 9.32 -17.55 1.41
CA VAL A 58 7.89 -17.44 1.07
C VAL A 58 7.31 -18.83 0.92
N THR A 59 6.39 -19.20 1.80
CA THR A 59 5.83 -20.55 1.90
C THR A 59 5.13 -20.97 0.61
N MET A 60 4.33 -20.10 0.00
CA MET A 60 3.66 -20.38 -1.28
C MET A 60 4.64 -20.72 -2.40
N ASN A 61 5.86 -20.20 -2.34
CA ASN A 61 6.92 -20.44 -3.31
C ASN A 61 7.95 -21.48 -2.80
N ASN A 62 7.49 -22.50 -2.07
CA ASN A 62 8.31 -23.59 -1.51
C ASN A 62 9.49 -23.09 -0.65
N GLY A 63 9.31 -21.99 0.07
CA GLY A 63 10.34 -21.42 0.93
C GLY A 63 11.44 -20.66 0.18
N TYR A 64 11.27 -20.38 -1.12
CA TYR A 64 12.21 -19.55 -1.84
C TYR A 64 12.35 -18.17 -1.19
N VAL A 65 13.60 -17.73 -0.99
CA VAL A 65 13.90 -16.46 -0.33
C VAL A 65 13.82 -15.31 -1.32
N MET A 66 12.93 -14.38 -1.05
CA MET A 66 12.73 -13.18 -1.89
C MET A 66 12.28 -11.98 -1.02
N PRO A 67 12.36 -10.74 -1.52
CA PRO A 67 11.78 -9.59 -0.83
C PRO A 67 10.28 -9.80 -0.63
N ALA A 68 9.83 -9.75 0.62
CA ALA A 68 8.43 -9.93 0.97
C ALA A 68 8.06 -9.17 2.24
N TRP A 69 6.91 -8.51 2.24
CA TRP A 69 6.41 -7.77 3.40
C TRP A 69 5.97 -8.69 4.53
N TYR A 70 5.41 -9.84 4.20
CA TYR A 70 5.00 -10.91 5.12
C TYR A 70 5.04 -12.26 4.39
N ASP A 71 4.98 -13.36 5.12
CA ASP A 71 4.92 -14.68 4.48
C ASP A 71 3.56 -14.90 3.82
N LEU A 72 3.57 -15.46 2.62
CA LEU A 72 2.38 -15.72 1.83
C LEU A 72 2.16 -17.23 1.73
N TYR A 73 1.07 -17.70 2.32
CA TYR A 73 0.71 -19.13 2.34
C TYR A 73 -0.09 -19.55 1.10
N GLY A 74 -0.76 -18.59 0.45
CA GLY A 74 -1.54 -18.79 -0.77
C GLY A 74 -2.37 -17.57 -1.09
N LEU A 75 -3.00 -17.57 -2.28
CA LEU A 75 -3.79 -16.44 -2.81
C LEU A 75 -5.29 -16.73 -2.89
N THR A 76 -5.72 -17.96 -2.59
CA THR A 76 -7.14 -18.32 -2.62
C THR A 76 -7.88 -17.79 -1.40
N SER A 77 -9.16 -17.51 -1.55
CA SER A 77 -10.03 -17.12 -0.42
C SER A 77 -10.03 -18.21 0.65
N GLY A 78 -9.95 -17.81 1.91
CA GLY A 78 -9.89 -18.74 3.05
C GLY A 78 -8.50 -19.28 3.39
N THR A 79 -7.47 -18.99 2.58
CA THR A 79 -6.09 -19.32 2.96
C THR A 79 -5.70 -18.56 4.25
N PRO A 80 -5.10 -19.23 5.24
CA PRO A 80 -4.57 -18.56 6.43
C PRO A 80 -3.59 -17.45 6.07
N GLN A 81 -3.51 -16.40 6.87
CA GLN A 81 -2.63 -15.26 6.64
C GLN A 81 -1.60 -15.13 7.75
N ASP A 82 -0.41 -14.67 7.40
CA ASP A 82 0.68 -14.39 8.35
C ASP A 82 0.37 -13.09 9.13
N ALA A 83 -0.55 -13.17 10.10
CA ALA A 83 -0.95 -12.03 10.91
C ALA A 83 0.25 -11.38 11.63
N ALA A 84 1.18 -12.19 12.14
CA ALA A 84 2.36 -11.70 12.85
C ALA A 84 3.29 -10.90 11.91
N GLY A 85 3.53 -11.41 10.70
CA GLY A 85 4.33 -10.71 9.69
C GLY A 85 3.67 -9.42 9.20
N ILE A 86 2.34 -9.43 8.99
CA ILE A 86 1.58 -8.24 8.61
C ILE A 86 1.69 -7.16 9.70
N HIS A 87 1.50 -7.51 10.97
CA HIS A 87 1.63 -6.56 12.09
C HIS A 87 3.06 -6.02 12.25
N ALA A 88 4.07 -6.90 12.13
CA ALA A 88 5.47 -6.49 12.21
C ALA A 88 5.84 -5.50 11.10
N THR A 89 5.42 -5.77 9.87
CA THR A 89 5.63 -4.85 8.74
C THR A 89 4.87 -3.54 8.92
N SER A 90 3.61 -3.58 9.37
CA SER A 90 2.85 -2.36 9.68
C SER A 90 3.57 -1.48 10.70
N THR A 91 4.21 -2.07 11.70
CA THR A 91 5.05 -1.33 12.67
C THR A 91 6.23 -0.64 12.00
N GLN A 92 6.91 -1.31 11.05
CA GLN A 92 8.01 -0.70 10.29
C GLN A 92 7.53 0.45 9.38
N ILE A 93 6.35 0.30 8.75
CA ILE A 93 5.77 1.37 7.93
C ILE A 93 5.33 2.56 8.80
N ASN A 94 4.79 2.33 9.99
CA ASN A 94 4.50 3.39 10.95
C ASN A 94 5.76 4.19 11.31
N ALA A 95 6.90 3.53 11.51
CA ALA A 95 8.18 4.22 11.75
C ALA A 95 8.60 5.10 10.56
N LEU A 96 8.31 4.71 9.31
CA LEU A 96 8.53 5.57 8.14
C LEU A 96 7.58 6.77 8.13
N ILE A 97 6.31 6.58 8.47
CA ILE A 97 5.32 7.66 8.57
C ILE A 97 5.77 8.68 9.64
N GLU A 98 6.18 8.21 10.81
CA GLU A 98 6.70 9.08 11.87
C GLU A 98 7.99 9.81 11.45
N ARG A 99 8.88 9.12 10.73
CA ARG A 99 10.09 9.74 10.16
C ARG A 99 9.75 10.90 9.22
N GLU A 100 8.79 10.72 8.34
CA GLU A 100 8.37 11.76 7.40
C GLU A 100 7.74 12.97 8.14
N TYR A 101 6.89 12.74 9.14
CA TYR A 101 6.37 13.82 9.98
C TYR A 101 7.49 14.56 10.71
N ALA A 102 8.50 13.85 11.24
CA ALA A 102 9.67 14.45 11.88
C ALA A 102 10.54 15.29 10.91
N HIS A 103 10.51 14.98 9.61
CA HIS A 103 11.13 15.78 8.55
C HIS A 103 10.30 17.03 8.14
N GLY A 104 9.15 17.25 8.75
CA GLY A 104 8.28 18.41 8.47
C GLY A 104 7.23 18.16 7.39
N VAL A 105 7.07 16.90 6.94
CA VAL A 105 5.96 16.52 6.05
C VAL A 105 4.65 16.71 6.80
N GLN A 106 3.64 17.25 6.13
CA GLN A 106 2.32 17.51 6.71
C GLN A 106 1.25 16.57 6.15
N ARG A 107 1.43 16.11 4.91
CA ARG A 107 0.48 15.25 4.21
C ARG A 107 1.19 14.01 3.68
N ILE A 108 0.75 12.85 4.12
CA ILE A 108 1.32 11.56 3.71
C ILE A 108 0.23 10.74 3.01
N VAL A 109 0.55 10.25 1.82
CA VAL A 109 -0.20 9.18 1.15
C VAL A 109 0.55 7.88 1.32
N LEU A 110 -0.15 6.83 1.74
CA LEU A 110 0.38 5.48 1.79
C LEU A 110 -0.10 4.70 0.59
N ALA A 111 0.81 4.27 -0.25
CA ALA A 111 0.53 3.58 -1.50
C ALA A 111 1.11 2.17 -1.49
N GLY A 112 0.50 1.25 -2.23
CA GLY A 112 1.06 -0.05 -2.42
C GLY A 112 0.44 -0.83 -3.56
N PHE A 113 1.26 -1.70 -4.16
CA PHE A 113 0.88 -2.61 -5.21
C PHE A 113 0.91 -4.05 -4.68
N SER A 114 -0.13 -4.84 -4.96
CA SER A 114 -0.21 -6.25 -4.59
C SER A 114 0.02 -6.45 -3.09
N GLN A 115 1.02 -7.23 -2.67
CA GLN A 115 1.36 -7.42 -1.26
C GLN A 115 1.62 -6.10 -0.51
N GLY A 116 2.27 -5.13 -1.17
CA GLY A 116 2.46 -3.78 -0.61
C GLY A 116 1.15 -3.03 -0.40
N GLY A 117 0.18 -3.20 -1.30
CA GLY A 117 -1.16 -2.62 -1.16
C GLY A 117 -1.94 -3.18 0.03
N ALA A 118 -1.79 -4.47 0.30
CA ALA A 118 -2.37 -5.10 1.48
C ALA A 118 -1.82 -4.48 2.78
N ILE A 119 -0.50 -4.26 2.85
CA ILE A 119 0.12 -3.57 4.00
C ILE A 119 -0.33 -2.10 4.08
N ALA A 120 -0.45 -1.40 2.96
CA ALA A 120 -0.91 -0.02 2.93
C ALA A 120 -2.32 0.10 3.53
N LEU A 121 -3.27 -0.74 3.11
CA LEU A 121 -4.62 -0.79 3.68
C LEU A 121 -4.59 -1.14 5.17
N HIS A 122 -3.89 -2.21 5.53
CA HIS A 122 -3.81 -2.66 6.92
C HIS A 122 -3.29 -1.57 7.86
N THR A 123 -2.22 -0.90 7.45
CA THR A 123 -1.57 0.15 8.24
C THR A 123 -2.44 1.40 8.34
N ALA A 124 -3.01 1.86 7.23
CA ALA A 124 -3.81 3.07 7.20
C ALA A 124 -5.09 2.97 8.03
N LEU A 125 -5.78 1.83 7.99
CA LEU A 125 -7.00 1.62 8.78
C LEU A 125 -6.77 1.69 10.30
N ARG A 126 -5.53 1.53 10.76
CA ARG A 126 -5.15 1.52 12.19
C ARG A 126 -4.43 2.79 12.65
N GLN A 127 -4.36 3.81 11.80
CA GLN A 127 -3.75 5.09 12.16
C GLN A 127 -4.54 5.81 13.25
N THR A 128 -3.83 6.54 14.11
CA THR A 128 -4.45 7.39 15.15
C THR A 128 -4.79 8.79 14.63
N GLN A 129 -4.20 9.19 13.52
CA GLN A 129 -4.50 10.41 12.78
C GLN A 129 -4.74 10.06 11.30
N PRO A 130 -5.67 10.75 10.60
CA PRO A 130 -5.91 10.47 9.19
C PRO A 130 -4.67 10.75 8.35
N LEU A 131 -4.33 9.83 7.44
CA LEU A 131 -3.42 10.11 6.34
C LEU A 131 -4.12 10.99 5.30
N ALA A 132 -3.34 11.64 4.43
CA ALA A 132 -3.90 12.38 3.30
C ALA A 132 -4.65 11.46 2.33
N GLY A 133 -4.20 10.22 2.18
CA GLY A 133 -4.88 9.22 1.37
C GLY A 133 -4.19 7.86 1.41
N VAL A 134 -4.86 6.87 0.84
CA VAL A 134 -4.32 5.52 0.58
C VAL A 134 -4.54 5.16 -0.87
N MET A 135 -3.53 4.59 -1.51
CA MET A 135 -3.66 3.97 -2.83
C MET A 135 -3.42 2.47 -2.71
N ALA A 136 -4.46 1.68 -2.98
CA ALA A 136 -4.44 0.22 -2.91
C ALA A 136 -4.59 -0.35 -4.33
N LEU A 137 -3.46 -0.75 -4.95
CA LEU A 137 -3.38 -1.11 -6.35
C LEU A 137 -3.23 -2.62 -6.51
N SER A 138 -4.14 -3.26 -7.27
CA SER A 138 -4.12 -4.70 -7.58
C SER A 138 -3.94 -5.56 -6.32
N THR A 139 -4.76 -5.33 -5.30
CA THR A 139 -4.57 -5.88 -3.95
C THR A 139 -5.89 -6.30 -3.27
N TYR A 140 -5.80 -6.64 -2.02
CA TYR A 140 -6.91 -7.07 -1.18
C TYR A 140 -6.75 -6.54 0.25
N LEU A 141 -7.83 -6.55 1.03
CA LEU A 141 -7.81 -6.22 2.46
C LEU A 141 -7.32 -7.45 3.26
N PRO A 142 -6.13 -7.41 3.86
CA PRO A 142 -5.66 -8.51 4.69
C PRO A 142 -6.36 -8.49 6.06
N LEU A 143 -6.50 -9.66 6.68
CA LEU A 143 -7.13 -9.83 8.00
C LEU A 143 -8.50 -9.13 8.08
N ALA A 144 -9.31 -9.26 7.03
CA ALA A 144 -10.59 -8.56 6.88
C ALA A 144 -11.58 -8.89 8.03
N ASP A 145 -11.48 -10.10 8.59
CA ASP A 145 -12.27 -10.54 9.76
C ASP A 145 -12.01 -9.70 11.03
N LYS A 146 -10.81 -9.12 11.15
CA LYS A 146 -10.42 -8.26 12.28
C LYS A 146 -10.64 -6.78 12.02
N ALA A 147 -10.80 -6.39 10.75
CA ALA A 147 -10.86 -5.00 10.36
C ALA A 147 -11.97 -4.22 11.07
N SER A 148 -13.13 -4.83 11.29
CA SER A 148 -14.26 -4.17 11.98
C SER A 148 -13.92 -3.74 13.41
N ALA A 149 -13.17 -4.56 14.14
CA ALA A 149 -12.78 -4.29 15.53
C ALA A 149 -11.57 -3.32 15.62
N GLU A 150 -10.70 -3.32 14.60
CA GLU A 150 -9.40 -2.65 14.67
C GLU A 150 -9.34 -1.34 13.86
N THR A 151 -10.32 -1.07 13.00
CA THR A 151 -10.35 0.19 12.22
C THR A 151 -10.71 1.38 13.10
N THR A 152 -9.81 2.35 13.13
CA THR A 152 -9.98 3.59 13.90
C THR A 152 -10.90 4.59 13.19
N ALA A 153 -11.35 5.62 13.91
CA ALA A 153 -12.06 6.75 13.31
C ALA A 153 -11.17 7.47 12.26
N ALA A 154 -9.88 7.62 12.53
CA ALA A 154 -8.91 8.20 11.62
C ALA A 154 -8.73 7.35 10.34
N GLY A 155 -8.65 6.03 10.50
CA GLY A 155 -8.58 5.12 9.36
C GLY A 155 -9.80 5.20 8.45
N ARG A 156 -11.02 5.32 9.02
CA ARG A 156 -12.25 5.53 8.23
C ARG A 156 -12.28 6.87 7.51
N ALA A 157 -11.72 7.90 8.12
CA ALA A 157 -11.69 9.25 7.55
C ALA A 157 -10.65 9.43 6.44
N THR A 158 -9.69 8.52 6.31
CA THR A 158 -8.65 8.57 5.27
C THR A 158 -9.24 8.20 3.90
N PRO A 159 -9.16 9.06 2.87
CA PRO A 159 -9.61 8.73 1.52
C PRO A 159 -8.84 7.54 0.95
N ILE A 160 -9.54 6.57 0.35
CA ILE A 160 -8.94 5.39 -0.26
C ILE A 160 -9.23 5.38 -1.75
N TYR A 161 -8.19 5.31 -2.58
CA TYR A 161 -8.26 4.96 -3.99
C TYR A 161 -7.86 3.50 -4.15
N MET A 162 -8.77 2.67 -4.59
CA MET A 162 -8.53 1.25 -4.84
C MET A 162 -8.80 0.93 -6.30
N ALA A 163 -7.83 0.30 -6.97
CA ALA A 163 -7.89 0.04 -8.39
C ALA A 163 -7.44 -1.38 -8.73
N HIS A 164 -8.09 -2.00 -9.73
CA HIS A 164 -7.84 -3.40 -10.06
C HIS A 164 -7.94 -3.69 -11.56
N GLY A 165 -7.18 -4.70 -12.00
CA GLY A 165 -7.26 -5.23 -13.35
C GLY A 165 -8.40 -6.24 -13.51
N THR A 166 -9.27 -6.07 -14.52
CA THR A 166 -10.37 -7.00 -14.77
C THR A 166 -9.91 -8.39 -15.22
N TYR A 167 -8.64 -8.50 -15.69
CA TYR A 167 -8.01 -9.77 -16.11
C TYR A 167 -6.90 -10.21 -15.15
N ASP A 168 -6.92 -9.74 -13.90
CA ASP A 168 -5.93 -10.11 -12.90
C ASP A 168 -6.14 -11.57 -12.45
N GLU A 169 -5.18 -12.43 -12.79
CA GLU A 169 -5.18 -13.86 -12.44
C GLU A 169 -4.38 -14.14 -11.15
N VAL A 170 -3.65 -13.14 -10.61
CA VAL A 170 -2.87 -13.27 -9.38
C VAL A 170 -3.75 -12.96 -8.18
N ILE A 171 -4.32 -11.75 -8.14
CA ILE A 171 -5.37 -11.38 -7.20
C ILE A 171 -6.65 -11.22 -8.02
N THR A 172 -7.56 -12.18 -7.90
CA THR A 172 -8.78 -12.15 -8.72
C THR A 172 -9.62 -10.90 -8.44
N LEU A 173 -10.29 -10.40 -9.49
CA LEU A 173 -11.19 -9.26 -9.37
C LEU A 173 -12.20 -9.47 -8.23
N ALA A 174 -12.80 -10.65 -8.14
CA ALA A 174 -13.78 -10.98 -7.09
C ALA A 174 -13.21 -10.82 -5.67
N ARG A 175 -11.92 -11.12 -5.46
CA ARG A 175 -11.26 -10.92 -4.15
C ARG A 175 -11.05 -9.43 -3.85
N ALA A 176 -10.71 -8.66 -4.86
CA ALA A 176 -10.55 -7.22 -4.71
C ALA A 176 -11.92 -6.52 -4.48
N GLU A 177 -12.96 -6.92 -5.20
CA GLU A 177 -14.34 -6.44 -5.00
C GLU A 177 -14.83 -6.74 -3.57
N ALA A 178 -14.63 -7.98 -3.08
CA ALA A 178 -14.98 -8.35 -1.71
C ALA A 178 -14.24 -7.47 -0.68
N SER A 179 -12.99 -7.09 -0.95
CA SER A 179 -12.23 -6.16 -0.11
C SER A 179 -12.80 -4.74 -0.17
N ALA A 180 -13.19 -4.26 -1.35
CA ALA A 180 -13.83 -2.96 -1.53
C ALA A 180 -15.17 -2.89 -0.79
N ASP A 181 -15.97 -3.95 -0.84
CA ASP A 181 -17.25 -4.02 -0.13
C ASP A 181 -17.05 -4.06 1.40
N ALA A 182 -16.03 -4.76 1.88
CA ALA A 182 -15.67 -4.73 3.30
C ALA A 182 -15.28 -3.31 3.74
N LEU A 183 -14.48 -2.58 2.95
CA LEU A 183 -14.10 -1.19 3.25
C LEU A 183 -15.31 -0.24 3.26
N ARG A 184 -16.24 -0.41 2.32
CA ARG A 184 -17.52 0.36 2.31
C ARG A 184 -18.35 0.06 3.54
N THR A 185 -18.44 -1.21 3.93
CA THR A 185 -19.18 -1.64 5.14
C THR A 185 -18.56 -1.07 6.41
N LEU A 186 -17.24 -0.85 6.44
CA LEU A 186 -16.54 -0.18 7.54
C LEU A 186 -16.79 1.33 7.58
N GLY A 187 -17.44 1.89 6.55
CA GLY A 187 -17.70 3.33 6.44
C GLY A 187 -16.52 4.13 5.90
N CYS A 188 -15.57 3.48 5.20
CA CYS A 188 -14.43 4.16 4.57
C CYS A 188 -14.86 4.92 3.32
N ALA A 189 -14.24 6.08 3.07
CA ALA A 189 -14.40 6.85 1.82
C ALA A 189 -13.57 6.18 0.72
N LEU A 190 -14.21 5.34 -0.08
CA LEU A 190 -13.57 4.51 -1.10
C LEU A 190 -13.96 4.95 -2.51
N GLU A 191 -12.94 5.24 -3.34
CA GLU A 191 -13.03 5.33 -4.78
C GLU A 191 -12.54 4.02 -5.38
N TRP A 192 -13.39 3.37 -6.20
CA TRP A 192 -13.09 2.10 -6.88
C TRP A 192 -13.00 2.31 -8.38
N GLN A 193 -11.91 1.79 -8.98
CA GLN A 193 -11.69 1.83 -10.42
C GLN A 193 -11.23 0.48 -10.96
N GLU A 194 -11.73 0.12 -12.14
CA GLU A 194 -11.34 -1.08 -12.87
C GLU A 194 -10.69 -0.71 -14.19
N TYR A 195 -9.70 -1.52 -14.60
CA TYR A 195 -8.99 -1.33 -15.86
C TYR A 195 -8.88 -2.65 -16.63
N PRO A 196 -8.95 -2.62 -17.96
CA PRO A 196 -8.79 -3.83 -18.78
C PRO A 196 -7.31 -4.24 -18.85
N MET A 197 -6.78 -4.73 -17.75
CA MET A 197 -5.40 -5.16 -17.58
C MET A 197 -5.30 -6.38 -16.67
N ALA A 198 -4.18 -7.09 -16.74
CA ALA A 198 -3.80 -8.15 -15.83
C ALA A 198 -3.25 -7.58 -14.51
N HIS A 199 -2.41 -8.34 -13.78
CA HIS A 199 -1.75 -7.92 -12.54
C HIS A 199 -0.63 -6.92 -12.82
N SER A 200 -0.97 -5.67 -13.11
CA SER A 200 -0.04 -4.64 -13.56
C SER A 200 -0.61 -3.23 -13.31
N LEU A 201 0.07 -2.22 -13.85
CA LEU A 201 -0.41 -0.85 -13.98
C LEU A 201 -0.59 -0.51 -15.45
N CYS A 202 -1.50 0.41 -15.78
CA CYS A 202 -1.71 0.90 -17.13
C CYS A 202 -1.71 2.42 -17.19
N ARG A 203 -1.53 2.98 -18.38
CA ARG A 203 -1.43 4.45 -18.57
C ARG A 203 -2.64 5.21 -18.04
N PRO A 204 -3.91 4.81 -18.35
CA PRO A 204 -5.08 5.50 -17.78
C PRO A 204 -5.09 5.50 -16.25
N GLN A 205 -4.66 4.40 -15.63
CA GLN A 205 -4.56 4.33 -14.17
C GLN A 205 -3.53 5.33 -13.60
N LEU A 206 -2.40 5.54 -14.29
CA LEU A 206 -1.40 6.53 -13.85
C LEU A 206 -1.96 7.95 -13.87
N ASP A 207 -2.79 8.28 -14.85
CA ASP A 207 -3.46 9.58 -14.92
C ASP A 207 -4.45 9.75 -13.74
N ASP A 208 -5.23 8.73 -13.41
CA ASP A 208 -6.14 8.74 -12.27
C ASP A 208 -5.38 8.78 -10.92
N ILE A 209 -4.26 8.08 -10.79
CA ILE A 209 -3.37 8.16 -9.62
C ILE A 209 -2.87 9.58 -9.44
N ARG A 210 -2.40 10.24 -10.52
CA ARG A 210 -1.97 11.65 -10.46
C ARG A 210 -3.09 12.56 -9.97
N HIS A 211 -4.28 12.44 -10.52
CA HIS A 211 -5.44 13.23 -10.09
C HIS A 211 -5.80 13.00 -8.62
N PHE A 212 -5.77 11.75 -8.17
CA PHE A 212 -5.99 11.44 -6.76
C PHE A 212 -4.94 12.11 -5.87
N LEU A 213 -3.65 11.95 -6.21
CA LEU A 213 -2.55 12.55 -5.46
C LEU A 213 -2.65 14.08 -5.40
N GLN A 214 -2.90 14.74 -6.52
CA GLN A 214 -3.09 16.19 -6.58
C GLN A 214 -4.22 16.65 -5.66
N ARG A 215 -5.35 15.94 -5.68
CA ARG A 215 -6.50 16.29 -4.85
C ARG A 215 -6.21 16.14 -3.35
N VAL A 216 -5.59 15.04 -2.93
CA VAL A 216 -5.39 14.74 -1.50
C VAL A 216 -4.15 15.43 -0.92
N LEU A 217 -3.17 15.74 -1.74
CA LEU A 217 -1.97 16.48 -1.35
C LEU A 217 -2.13 18.00 -1.50
N GLY A 218 -3.12 18.45 -2.27
CA GLY A 218 -3.38 19.87 -2.50
C GLY A 218 -2.28 20.54 -3.35
N SER A 219 -1.76 19.79 -4.33
CA SER A 219 -0.73 20.23 -5.27
C SER A 219 -1.29 20.45 -6.66
#